data_f580b82b26764b3bd007df3075c8b1bb
#
_entry.id   f580b82b26764b3bd007df3075c8b1bb
#
_cell.length_a   1.000
_cell.length_b   1.000
_cell.length_c   1.000
_cell.angle_alpha   90.00
_cell.angle_beta   90.00
_cell.angle_gamma   90.00
#
_symmetry.space_group_name_H-M   'P 1'
#
loop_
_entity.id
_entity.type
_entity.pdbx_description
1 polymer ?
#
loop_
_entity_poly.entity_id
_entity_poly.type
_entity_poly.pdbx_seq_one_letter_code
_entity_poly.pdbx_strand_id
1 'polypeptide(L)'
;MFQNSGHSDQEYKRRISAAMNFISKNLFRNPSLEEIARAAHFSKFHFHRLFKAYTGETVAEFTRRIRLEQAINLLCYHPGKNITDIAFDCGFSSSQNFAKQFAKRFGVSPSQFRQNHLLQKDPIGIKEHPSPSTEFSFPLTSGNHPPSKEESIPRLQVDMQSQSAFEIAYMRFIGPYQSDVTHGYISRLIEVLTTHQMEKRPIIGVAWDNPDVTPVEKCRYDIGILVKSDERIPEALSIQELPAGDYAVYHCEVSDNDLER
;
A
#
# COMPACT_ATOMS: atom_id res chain seq x y z
N MET A 1 12.72 32.17 -14.40
CA MET A 1 11.89 31.31 -15.27
C MET A 1 11.92 29.84 -14.87
N PHE A 2 12.20 29.50 -13.57
CA PHE A 2 12.39 28.11 -13.06
C PHE A 2 11.42 27.68 -11.95
N GLN A 3 10.36 28.44 -11.68
CA GLN A 3 9.37 28.09 -10.63
C GLN A 3 8.20 27.22 -11.12
N ASN A 4 8.05 27.00 -12.41
CA ASN A 4 6.88 26.29 -12.98
C ASN A 4 7.05 24.75 -13.08
N SER A 5 8.26 24.22 -12.94
CA SER A 5 8.50 22.76 -13.08
C SER A 5 8.08 21.96 -11.84
N GLY A 6 8.26 22.50 -10.65
CA GLY A 6 7.93 21.80 -9.39
C GLY A 6 6.42 21.69 -9.15
N HIS A 7 5.65 22.72 -9.50
CA HIS A 7 4.19 22.70 -9.33
C HIS A 7 3.52 21.72 -10.31
N SER A 8 4.01 21.65 -11.55
CA SER A 8 3.53 20.69 -12.54
C SER A 8 3.83 19.24 -12.13
N ASP A 9 5.00 18.98 -11.55
CA ASP A 9 5.39 17.61 -11.10
C ASP A 9 4.52 17.15 -9.93
N GLN A 10 4.23 18.01 -8.95
CA GLN A 10 3.33 17.67 -7.83
C GLN A 10 1.90 17.40 -8.31
N GLU A 11 1.40 18.20 -9.24
CA GLU A 11 0.07 17.99 -9.80
C GLU A 11 -0.02 16.66 -10.57
N TYR A 12 1.01 16.29 -11.33
CA TYR A 12 1.06 14.98 -11.99
C TYR A 12 1.09 13.82 -10.97
N LYS A 13 1.86 13.95 -9.90
CA LYS A 13 1.91 12.99 -8.79
C LYS A 13 0.53 12.76 -8.18
N ARG A 14 -0.16 13.83 -7.86
CA ARG A 14 -1.50 13.80 -7.30
C ARG A 14 -2.49 13.09 -8.23
N ARG A 15 -2.48 13.43 -9.53
CA ARG A 15 -3.36 12.80 -10.53
C ARG A 15 -3.05 11.32 -10.75
N ILE A 16 -1.78 10.94 -10.76
CA ILE A 16 -1.39 9.51 -10.85
C ILE A 16 -1.82 8.76 -9.58
N SER A 17 -1.68 9.35 -8.39
CA SER A 17 -2.18 8.77 -7.13
C SER A 17 -3.70 8.57 -7.17
N ALA A 18 -4.46 9.52 -7.71
CA ALA A 18 -5.90 9.38 -7.92
C ALA A 18 -6.25 8.22 -8.86
N ALA A 19 -5.48 8.04 -9.95
CA ALA A 19 -5.64 6.87 -10.84
C ALA A 19 -5.38 5.54 -10.12
N MET A 20 -4.31 5.46 -9.32
CA MET A 20 -4.01 4.24 -8.55
C MET A 20 -5.13 3.92 -7.56
N ASN A 21 -5.67 4.93 -6.86
CA ASN A 21 -6.80 4.76 -5.96
C ASN A 21 -8.06 4.31 -6.72
N PHE A 22 -8.33 4.91 -7.87
CA PHE A 22 -9.46 4.53 -8.72
C PHE A 22 -9.36 3.06 -9.16
N ILE A 23 -8.18 2.62 -9.59
CA ILE A 23 -7.93 1.21 -9.95
C ILE A 23 -8.19 0.31 -8.75
N SER A 24 -7.57 0.61 -7.59
CA SER A 24 -7.68 -0.22 -6.37
C SER A 24 -9.14 -0.34 -5.88
N LYS A 25 -9.91 0.73 -5.93
CA LYS A 25 -11.34 0.75 -5.56
C LYS A 25 -12.26 0.03 -6.56
N ASN A 26 -11.82 -0.19 -7.80
CA ASN A 26 -12.65 -0.73 -8.88
C ASN A 26 -12.08 -2.01 -9.51
N LEU A 27 -11.25 -2.77 -8.81
CA LEU A 27 -10.59 -3.97 -9.36
C LEU A 27 -11.56 -4.98 -9.97
N PHE A 28 -12.70 -5.24 -9.29
CA PHE A 28 -13.73 -6.17 -9.74
C PHE A 28 -14.46 -5.71 -11.01
N ARG A 29 -14.59 -4.39 -11.23
CA ARG A 29 -15.30 -3.81 -12.40
C ARG A 29 -14.45 -3.81 -13.67
N ASN A 30 -13.15 -4.10 -13.56
CA ASN A 30 -12.20 -4.05 -14.68
C ASN A 30 -12.27 -2.74 -15.48
N PRO A 31 -12.00 -1.58 -14.87
CA PRO A 31 -12.15 -0.30 -15.54
C PRO A 31 -11.26 -0.20 -16.77
N SER A 32 -11.78 0.40 -17.83
CA SER A 32 -11.04 0.67 -19.06
C SER A 32 -9.94 1.73 -18.84
N LEU A 33 -8.94 1.73 -19.72
CA LEU A 33 -7.88 2.75 -19.68
C LEU A 33 -8.43 4.16 -19.81
N GLU A 34 -9.52 4.35 -20.55
CA GLU A 34 -10.22 5.62 -20.70
C GLU A 34 -10.88 6.10 -19.39
N GLU A 35 -11.52 5.19 -18.67
CA GLU A 35 -12.13 5.50 -17.37
C GLU A 35 -11.07 5.90 -16.35
N ILE A 36 -9.96 5.15 -16.30
CA ILE A 36 -8.83 5.43 -15.39
C ILE A 36 -8.19 6.78 -15.74
N ALA A 37 -7.92 7.04 -17.02
CA ALA A 37 -7.33 8.31 -17.46
C ALA A 37 -8.25 9.51 -17.15
N ARG A 38 -9.57 9.33 -17.31
CA ARG A 38 -10.57 10.35 -16.97
C ARG A 38 -10.60 10.64 -15.47
N ALA A 39 -10.54 9.60 -14.63
CA ALA A 39 -10.47 9.75 -13.17
C ALA A 39 -9.20 10.50 -12.73
N ALA A 40 -8.15 10.48 -13.53
CA ALA A 40 -6.90 11.21 -13.32
C ALA A 40 -6.84 12.55 -14.08
N HIS A 41 -7.91 12.98 -14.74
CA HIS A 41 -7.96 14.19 -15.55
C HIS A 41 -6.88 14.28 -16.65
N PHE A 42 -6.61 13.15 -17.32
CA PHE A 42 -5.68 13.07 -18.45
C PHE A 42 -6.37 12.56 -19.72
N SER A 43 -5.77 12.88 -20.88
CA SER A 43 -6.04 12.10 -22.09
C SER A 43 -5.40 10.72 -22.00
N LYS A 44 -6.01 9.72 -22.63
CA LYS A 44 -5.56 8.31 -22.61
C LYS A 44 -4.07 8.15 -22.95
N PHE A 45 -3.59 8.81 -24.02
CA PHE A 45 -2.21 8.67 -24.49
C PHE A 45 -1.19 9.30 -23.53
N HIS A 46 -1.52 10.49 -23.03
CA HIS A 46 -0.66 11.19 -22.06
C HIS A 46 -0.60 10.44 -20.74
N PHE A 47 -1.75 9.98 -20.26
CA PHE A 47 -1.87 9.18 -19.04
C PHE A 47 -0.99 7.93 -19.05
N HIS A 48 -1.09 7.09 -20.10
CA HIS A 48 -0.33 5.84 -20.16
C HIS A 48 1.18 6.06 -20.04
N ARG A 49 1.70 7.09 -20.71
CA ARG A 49 3.13 7.44 -20.65
C ARG A 49 3.54 7.96 -19.28
N LEU A 50 2.76 8.86 -18.69
CA LEU A 50 3.04 9.41 -17.36
C LEU A 50 2.93 8.36 -16.27
N PHE A 51 1.89 7.52 -16.32
CA PHE A 51 1.71 6.46 -15.35
C PHE A 51 2.92 5.53 -15.31
N LYS A 52 3.39 5.06 -16.47
CA LYS A 52 4.58 4.21 -16.55
C LYS A 52 5.85 4.93 -16.09
N ALA A 53 6.03 6.19 -16.45
CA ALA A 53 7.21 6.98 -16.03
C ALA A 53 7.23 7.17 -14.51
N TYR A 54 6.06 7.27 -13.88
CA TYR A 54 5.91 7.54 -12.47
C TYR A 54 5.97 6.30 -11.57
N THR A 55 5.31 5.20 -12.02
CA THR A 55 5.17 3.97 -11.24
C THR A 55 6.18 2.87 -11.64
N GLY A 56 6.92 3.06 -12.73
CA GLY A 56 7.80 2.05 -13.29
C GLY A 56 7.09 0.87 -13.97
N GLU A 57 5.74 0.89 -14.03
CA GLU A 57 4.93 -0.18 -14.61
C GLU A 57 3.78 0.37 -15.46
N THR A 58 3.29 -0.39 -16.41
CA THR A 58 2.10 -0.03 -17.17
C THR A 58 0.84 -0.14 -16.31
N VAL A 59 -0.24 0.53 -16.68
CA VAL A 59 -1.56 0.41 -16.02
C VAL A 59 -2.02 -1.05 -15.92
N ALA A 60 -1.79 -1.84 -16.98
CA ALA A 60 -2.18 -3.25 -17.00
C ALA A 60 -1.33 -4.11 -16.04
N GLU A 61 -0.02 -3.84 -15.93
CA GLU A 61 0.87 -4.50 -14.98
C GLU A 61 0.50 -4.15 -13.54
N PHE A 62 0.31 -2.87 -13.27
CA PHE A 62 -0.16 -2.39 -11.97
C PHE A 62 -1.48 -3.05 -11.56
N THR A 63 -2.51 -2.99 -12.41
CA THR A 63 -3.82 -3.58 -12.13
C THR A 63 -3.72 -5.09 -11.86
N ARG A 64 -2.92 -5.80 -12.66
CA ARG A 64 -2.70 -7.24 -12.46
C ARG A 64 -2.02 -7.53 -11.13
N ARG A 65 -1.01 -6.74 -10.77
CA ARG A 65 -0.28 -6.89 -9.52
C ARG A 65 -1.23 -6.71 -8.32
N ILE A 66 -1.97 -5.62 -8.26
CA ILE A 66 -2.92 -5.35 -7.17
C ILE A 66 -4.00 -6.45 -7.06
N ARG A 67 -4.49 -6.97 -8.17
CA ARG A 67 -5.43 -8.11 -8.17
C ARG A 67 -4.84 -9.37 -7.55
N LEU A 68 -3.59 -9.69 -7.87
CA LEU A 68 -2.91 -10.86 -7.33
C LEU A 68 -2.60 -10.70 -5.84
N GLU A 69 -2.23 -9.50 -5.39
CA GLU A 69 -2.01 -9.16 -3.99
C GLU A 69 -3.31 -9.26 -3.18
N GLN A 70 -4.41 -8.74 -3.71
CA GLN A 70 -5.73 -8.92 -3.10
C GLN A 70 -6.13 -10.40 -3.04
N ALA A 71 -5.83 -11.17 -4.07
CA ALA A 71 -6.11 -12.61 -4.07
C ALA A 71 -5.34 -13.35 -2.97
N ILE A 72 -4.09 -12.99 -2.68
CA ILE A 72 -3.34 -13.54 -1.56
C ILE A 72 -4.07 -13.28 -0.24
N ASN A 73 -4.50 -12.04 0.01
CA ASN A 73 -5.25 -11.71 1.22
C ASN A 73 -6.52 -12.58 1.35
N LEU A 74 -7.28 -12.75 0.25
CA LEU A 74 -8.47 -13.60 0.27
C LEU A 74 -8.14 -15.08 0.46
N LEU A 75 -7.03 -15.57 -0.10
CA LEU A 75 -6.58 -16.95 0.08
C LEU A 75 -6.15 -17.23 1.53
N CYS A 76 -5.50 -16.29 2.20
CA CYS A 76 -5.02 -16.40 3.56
C CYS A 76 -6.12 -16.26 4.60
N TYR A 77 -6.95 -15.22 4.46
CA TYR A 77 -7.89 -14.82 5.53
C TYR A 77 -9.32 -15.31 5.31
N HIS A 78 -9.64 -15.86 4.13
CA HIS A 78 -10.96 -16.43 3.82
C HIS A 78 -10.85 -17.88 3.32
N PRO A 79 -10.42 -18.83 4.17
CA PRO A 79 -10.14 -20.21 3.76
C PRO A 79 -11.36 -20.94 3.21
N GLY A 80 -12.56 -20.57 3.63
CA GLY A 80 -13.83 -21.14 3.13
C GLY A 80 -14.28 -20.63 1.76
N LYS A 81 -13.68 -19.54 1.24
CA LYS A 81 -14.05 -18.98 -0.07
C LYS A 81 -13.45 -19.81 -1.19
N ASN A 82 -14.24 -20.19 -2.20
CA ASN A 82 -13.71 -20.99 -3.29
C ASN A 82 -12.78 -20.18 -4.22
N ILE A 83 -11.87 -20.88 -4.92
CA ILE A 83 -10.84 -20.24 -5.78
C ILE A 83 -11.48 -19.48 -6.94
N THR A 84 -12.59 -19.97 -7.46
CA THR A 84 -13.30 -19.33 -8.57
C THR A 84 -13.91 -18.00 -8.14
N ASP A 85 -14.53 -17.94 -6.95
CA ASP A 85 -15.09 -16.69 -6.41
C ASP A 85 -13.99 -15.67 -6.13
N ILE A 86 -12.85 -16.11 -5.57
CA ILE A 86 -11.68 -15.23 -5.39
C ILE A 86 -11.22 -14.65 -6.73
N ALA A 87 -11.16 -15.47 -7.80
CA ALA A 87 -10.77 -14.98 -9.11
C ALA A 87 -11.68 -13.85 -9.59
N PHE A 88 -13.00 -14.02 -9.49
CA PHE A 88 -13.97 -13.00 -9.92
C PHE A 88 -13.96 -11.76 -9.02
N ASP A 89 -13.89 -11.92 -7.70
CA ASP A 89 -13.80 -10.79 -6.77
C ASP A 89 -12.55 -9.93 -6.99
N CYS A 90 -11.45 -10.57 -7.42
CA CYS A 90 -10.24 -9.85 -7.82
C CYS A 90 -10.29 -9.31 -9.26
N GLY A 91 -11.41 -9.48 -9.98
CA GLY A 91 -11.62 -8.92 -11.31
C GLY A 91 -10.97 -9.70 -12.45
N PHE A 92 -10.64 -10.98 -12.25
CA PHE A 92 -10.20 -11.86 -13.35
C PHE A 92 -11.41 -12.33 -14.17
N SER A 93 -11.22 -12.45 -15.49
CA SER A 93 -12.26 -12.89 -16.42
C SER A 93 -12.60 -14.39 -16.31
N SER A 94 -11.70 -15.19 -15.71
CA SER A 94 -11.92 -16.62 -15.45
C SER A 94 -10.97 -17.13 -14.38
N SER A 95 -11.35 -18.23 -13.72
CA SER A 95 -10.50 -18.92 -12.74
C SER A 95 -9.22 -19.49 -13.38
N GLN A 96 -9.28 -19.90 -14.65
CA GLN A 96 -8.11 -20.40 -15.39
C GLN A 96 -7.09 -19.27 -15.65
N ASN A 97 -7.57 -18.09 -16.09
CA ASN A 97 -6.70 -16.92 -16.26
C ASN A 97 -6.05 -16.51 -14.94
N PHE A 98 -6.83 -16.46 -13.86
CA PHE A 98 -6.34 -16.21 -12.52
C PHE A 98 -5.24 -17.20 -12.11
N ALA A 99 -5.52 -18.51 -12.18
CA ALA A 99 -4.57 -19.56 -11.81
C ALA A 99 -3.26 -19.47 -12.59
N LYS A 100 -3.34 -19.21 -13.92
CA LYS A 100 -2.18 -19.02 -14.80
C LYS A 100 -1.34 -17.80 -14.38
N GLN A 101 -1.98 -16.65 -14.12
CA GLN A 101 -1.28 -15.42 -13.73
C GLN A 101 -0.69 -15.55 -12.32
N PHE A 102 -1.41 -16.19 -11.41
CA PHE A 102 -0.95 -16.44 -10.05
C PHE A 102 0.27 -17.36 -10.04
N ALA A 103 0.19 -18.51 -10.71
CA ALA A 103 1.32 -19.43 -10.81
C ALA A 103 2.55 -18.81 -11.52
N LYS A 104 2.32 -17.97 -12.52
CA LYS A 104 3.42 -17.23 -13.18
C LYS A 104 4.12 -16.27 -12.20
N ARG A 105 3.38 -15.66 -11.27
CA ARG A 105 3.92 -14.67 -10.32
C ARG A 105 4.56 -15.30 -9.09
N PHE A 106 3.94 -16.36 -8.55
CA PHE A 106 4.30 -16.95 -7.25
C PHE A 106 4.86 -18.37 -7.32
N GLY A 107 4.99 -18.95 -8.51
CA GLY A 107 5.56 -20.29 -8.71
C GLY A 107 4.64 -21.47 -8.32
N VAL A 108 3.50 -21.20 -7.69
CA VAL A 108 2.55 -22.22 -7.21
C VAL A 108 1.11 -21.87 -7.59
N SER A 109 0.22 -22.85 -7.65
CA SER A 109 -1.20 -22.58 -7.89
C SER A 109 -1.87 -21.91 -6.68
N PRO A 110 -3.00 -21.19 -6.87
CA PRO A 110 -3.76 -20.61 -5.75
C PRO A 110 -4.17 -21.63 -4.70
N SER A 111 -4.55 -22.84 -5.10
CA SER A 111 -4.94 -23.92 -4.19
C SER A 111 -3.75 -24.43 -3.37
N GLN A 112 -2.60 -24.65 -4.01
CA GLN A 112 -1.37 -25.03 -3.32
C GLN A 112 -0.89 -23.94 -2.34
N PHE A 113 -0.97 -22.67 -2.77
CA PHE A 113 -0.63 -21.53 -1.91
C PHE A 113 -1.49 -21.52 -0.64
N ARG A 114 -2.81 -21.65 -0.77
CA ARG A 114 -3.73 -21.75 0.38
C ARG A 114 -3.39 -22.92 1.28
N GLN A 115 -3.16 -24.10 0.72
CA GLN A 115 -2.83 -25.29 1.47
C GLN A 115 -1.53 -25.12 2.26
N ASN A 116 -0.49 -24.58 1.63
CA ASN A 116 0.79 -24.33 2.28
C ASN A 116 0.63 -23.32 3.43
N HIS A 117 -0.13 -22.25 3.23
CA HIS A 117 -0.40 -21.27 4.27
C HIS A 117 -1.15 -21.85 5.47
N LEU A 118 -2.15 -22.70 5.24
CA LEU A 118 -2.91 -23.38 6.32
C LEU A 118 -2.07 -24.39 7.10
N LEU A 119 -1.10 -25.03 6.45
CA LEU A 119 -0.24 -26.04 7.08
C LEU A 119 0.93 -25.45 7.88
N GLN A 120 1.44 -24.29 7.47
CA GLN A 120 2.70 -23.76 8.02
C GLN A 120 2.52 -22.85 9.24
N LYS A 121 1.30 -22.49 9.66
CA LYS A 121 1.04 -21.49 10.74
C LYS A 121 1.81 -20.16 10.58
N ASP A 122 2.61 -20.02 9.52
CA ASP A 122 3.34 -18.80 9.17
C ASP A 122 2.54 -18.01 8.15
N PRO A 123 2.32 -16.72 8.39
CA PRO A 123 1.38 -15.93 7.58
C PRO A 123 1.75 -15.81 6.10
N ILE A 124 3.01 -16.00 5.70
CA ILE A 124 3.42 -15.86 4.30
C ILE A 124 4.63 -16.75 4.01
N GLY A 125 4.37 -18.02 3.69
CA GLY A 125 5.40 -18.97 3.25
C GLY A 125 5.78 -18.76 1.77
N ILE A 126 6.14 -17.57 1.36
CA ILE A 126 6.83 -17.32 0.09
C ILE A 126 8.32 -17.51 0.36
N LYS A 127 8.75 -18.77 0.35
CA LYS A 127 10.20 -19.05 0.21
C LYS A 127 10.60 -18.66 -1.20
N GLU A 128 11.63 -17.81 -1.29
CA GLU A 128 12.36 -17.43 -2.50
C GLU A 128 11.78 -16.31 -3.37
N HIS A 129 11.60 -15.14 -2.79
CA HIS A 129 12.31 -14.00 -3.34
C HIS A 129 13.49 -13.74 -2.42
N PRO A 130 14.70 -13.43 -2.93
CA PRO A 130 15.69 -12.80 -2.09
C PRO A 130 15.06 -11.46 -1.69
N SER A 131 14.35 -11.46 -0.56
CA SER A 131 14.20 -10.24 0.19
C SER A 131 15.61 -9.73 0.36
N PRO A 132 15.97 -8.56 -0.14
CA PRO A 132 17.11 -7.90 0.45
C PRO A 132 16.75 -7.92 1.94
N SER A 133 17.58 -8.57 2.72
CA SER A 133 17.50 -8.69 4.16
C SER A 133 17.41 -7.28 4.75
N THR A 134 16.25 -6.74 4.73
CA THR A 134 15.92 -5.48 5.34
C THR A 134 15.00 -5.89 6.47
N GLU A 135 15.64 -6.09 7.61
CA GLU A 135 15.01 -6.12 8.92
C GLU A 135 14.06 -4.91 9.03
N PHE A 136 12.84 -5.08 8.54
CA PHE A 136 11.73 -4.29 9.00
C PHE A 136 11.21 -4.97 10.27
N SER A 137 12.14 -5.19 11.19
CA SER A 137 11.84 -5.27 12.59
C SER A 137 11.47 -3.85 12.99
N PHE A 138 10.21 -3.59 13.30
CA PHE A 138 9.95 -2.57 14.29
C PHE A 138 10.87 -2.94 15.46
N PRO A 139 11.84 -2.10 15.84
CA PRO A 139 12.76 -2.44 16.91
C PRO A 139 11.99 -2.39 18.23
N LEU A 140 11.32 -3.49 18.57
CA LEU A 140 10.76 -3.72 19.91
C LEU A 140 11.80 -4.30 20.87
N THR A 141 13.07 -4.44 20.42
CA THR A 141 14.15 -4.85 21.33
C THR A 141 15.45 -4.17 20.94
N SER A 142 15.95 -3.34 21.82
CA SER A 142 17.35 -2.92 21.83
C SER A 142 18.22 -4.16 22.12
N GLY A 143 18.93 -4.69 21.13
CA GLY A 143 19.89 -5.75 21.31
C GLY A 143 20.33 -6.40 20.01
N ASN A 144 21.62 -6.28 19.70
CA ASN A 144 22.34 -6.92 18.62
C ASN A 144 22.42 -8.45 18.82
N HIS A 145 21.33 -9.18 18.63
CA HIS A 145 21.39 -10.64 18.45
C HIS A 145 20.27 -11.08 17.50
N PRO A 146 20.58 -11.97 16.53
CA PRO A 146 19.52 -12.65 15.82
C PRO A 146 18.71 -13.47 16.84
N PRO A 147 17.35 -13.47 16.75
CA PRO A 147 16.54 -14.20 17.72
C PRO A 147 16.91 -15.68 17.69
N SER A 148 17.33 -16.20 18.84
CA SER A 148 17.47 -17.64 19.06
C SER A 148 16.08 -18.26 18.88
N LYS A 149 16.01 -19.46 18.30
CA LYS A 149 14.81 -20.16 17.82
C LYS A 149 13.68 -20.42 18.82
N GLU A 150 13.69 -19.83 20.02
CA GLU A 150 12.73 -20.07 21.09
C GLU A 150 12.24 -18.84 21.85
N GLU A 151 12.55 -17.63 21.41
CA GLU A 151 11.91 -16.45 22.00
C GLU A 151 10.46 -16.39 21.52
N SER A 152 9.56 -16.71 22.43
CA SER A 152 8.12 -16.54 22.23
C SER A 152 7.84 -15.10 21.84
N ILE A 153 7.35 -14.88 20.61
CA ILE A 153 6.85 -13.58 20.16
C ILE A 153 5.91 -13.07 21.24
N PRO A 154 6.19 -11.92 21.89
CA PRO A 154 5.30 -11.40 22.91
C PRO A 154 3.92 -11.24 22.29
N ARG A 155 2.88 -11.75 22.96
CA ARG A 155 1.50 -11.60 22.53
C ARG A 155 1.19 -10.10 22.57
N LEU A 156 1.09 -9.48 21.40
CA LEU A 156 0.66 -8.08 21.28
C LEU A 156 -0.78 -7.99 21.79
N GLN A 157 -1.02 -7.09 22.72
CA GLN A 157 -2.37 -6.78 23.14
C GLN A 157 -2.99 -5.85 22.10
N VAL A 158 -3.92 -6.38 21.34
CA VAL A 158 -4.60 -5.68 20.25
C VAL A 158 -6.06 -5.45 20.64
N ASP A 159 -6.52 -4.23 20.50
CA ASP A 159 -7.91 -3.85 20.71
C ASP A 159 -8.64 -3.80 19.36
N MET A 160 -9.83 -4.41 19.29
CA MET A 160 -10.70 -4.28 18.12
C MET A 160 -11.57 -3.02 18.25
N GLN A 161 -11.45 -2.12 17.28
CA GLN A 161 -12.19 -0.85 17.27
C GLN A 161 -12.96 -0.70 15.96
N SER A 162 -14.27 -0.49 16.06
CA SER A 162 -15.09 -0.12 14.90
C SER A 162 -14.92 1.36 14.58
N GLN A 163 -14.46 1.65 13.37
CA GLN A 163 -14.26 3.01 12.88
C GLN A 163 -15.25 3.32 11.75
N SER A 164 -15.83 4.52 11.77
CA SER A 164 -16.51 5.06 10.61
C SER A 164 -15.51 5.40 9.50
N ALA A 165 -15.98 5.50 8.24
CA ALA A 165 -15.12 6.01 7.17
C ALA A 165 -14.59 7.41 7.52
N PHE A 166 -13.32 7.67 7.19
CA PHE A 166 -12.66 8.93 7.46
C PHE A 166 -11.74 9.33 6.29
N GLU A 167 -11.50 10.63 6.15
CA GLU A 167 -10.66 11.15 5.09
C GLU A 167 -9.27 11.54 5.61
N ILE A 168 -8.27 11.28 4.78
CA ILE A 168 -6.90 11.75 4.98
C ILE A 168 -6.45 12.64 3.83
N ALA A 169 -5.74 13.71 4.16
CA ALA A 169 -4.96 14.49 3.21
C ALA A 169 -3.52 13.99 3.27
N TYR A 170 -2.98 13.52 2.13
CA TYR A 170 -1.75 12.74 2.11
C TYR A 170 -0.84 13.07 0.94
N MET A 171 0.43 12.71 1.10
CA MET A 171 1.43 12.58 0.05
C MET A 171 1.71 11.09 -0.15
N ARG A 172 1.74 10.61 -1.40
CA ARG A 172 2.11 9.23 -1.75
C ARG A 172 3.53 9.16 -2.25
N PHE A 173 4.23 8.15 -1.82
CA PHE A 173 5.48 7.73 -2.42
C PHE A 173 5.47 6.23 -2.74
N ILE A 174 6.36 5.84 -3.65
CA ILE A 174 6.53 4.48 -4.12
C ILE A 174 7.99 4.12 -3.92
N GLY A 175 8.22 3.02 -3.21
CA GLY A 175 9.58 2.55 -2.91
C GLY A 175 9.63 1.73 -1.63
N PRO A 176 10.82 1.36 -1.19
CA PRO A 176 11.01 0.57 0.03
C PRO A 176 10.55 1.34 1.27
N TYR A 177 9.99 0.62 2.24
CA TYR A 177 9.60 1.15 3.55
C TYR A 177 10.83 1.26 4.46
N GLN A 178 11.82 2.09 4.09
CA GLN A 178 13.05 2.28 4.84
C GLN A 178 12.99 3.61 5.63
N SER A 179 13.59 3.61 6.82
CA SER A 179 13.50 4.74 7.75
C SER A 179 14.06 6.04 7.16
N ASP A 180 15.23 6.01 6.52
CA ASP A 180 15.88 7.18 5.92
C ASP A 180 15.05 7.80 4.78
N VAL A 181 14.45 6.97 3.94
CA VAL A 181 13.55 7.42 2.85
C VAL A 181 12.27 8.01 3.45
N THR A 182 11.70 7.34 4.45
CA THR A 182 10.47 7.76 5.12
C THR A 182 10.66 9.09 5.85
N HIS A 183 11.79 9.32 6.53
CA HIS A 183 12.10 10.60 7.19
C HIS A 183 12.11 11.78 6.21
N GLY A 184 12.65 11.61 5.01
CA GLY A 184 12.63 12.65 3.98
C GLY A 184 11.22 13.06 3.57
N TYR A 185 10.28 12.10 3.52
CA TYR A 185 8.88 12.39 3.20
C TYR A 185 8.12 12.99 4.38
N ILE A 186 8.41 12.54 5.62
CA ILE A 186 7.85 13.16 6.84
C ILE A 186 8.27 14.63 6.92
N SER A 187 9.56 14.92 6.74
CA SER A 187 10.08 16.30 6.76
C SER A 187 9.39 17.19 5.72
N ARG A 188 9.17 16.65 4.50
CA ARG A 188 8.45 17.38 3.44
C ARG A 188 6.98 17.59 3.79
N LEU A 189 6.30 16.62 4.40
CA LEU A 189 4.93 16.80 4.88
C LEU A 189 4.87 17.90 5.93
N ILE A 190 5.77 17.86 6.92
CA ILE A 190 5.85 18.87 7.99
C ILE A 190 6.05 20.27 7.40
N GLU A 191 6.91 20.43 6.40
CA GLU A 191 7.11 21.72 5.72
C GLU A 191 5.80 22.24 5.10
N VAL A 192 5.05 21.38 4.41
CA VAL A 192 3.74 21.73 3.84
C VAL A 192 2.75 22.10 4.92
N LEU A 193 2.67 21.30 6.00
CA LEU A 193 1.75 21.54 7.11
C LEU A 193 2.07 22.83 7.86
N THR A 194 3.35 23.11 8.12
CA THR A 194 3.80 24.35 8.77
C THR A 194 3.44 25.58 7.96
N THR A 195 3.65 25.54 6.64
CA THR A 195 3.28 26.64 5.73
C THR A 195 1.77 26.96 5.79
N HIS A 196 0.93 25.97 6.12
CA HIS A 196 -0.53 26.11 6.19
C HIS A 196 -1.09 26.10 7.62
N GLN A 197 -0.23 26.20 8.64
CA GLN A 197 -0.60 26.21 10.07
C GLN A 197 -1.35 24.95 10.53
N MET A 198 -0.97 23.79 9.98
CA MET A 198 -1.58 22.47 10.26
C MET A 198 -0.63 21.51 11.00
N GLU A 199 0.53 21.95 11.44
CA GLU A 199 1.63 21.14 12.00
C GLU A 199 1.30 20.44 13.32
N LYS A 200 0.27 20.88 14.03
CA LYS A 200 -0.15 20.30 15.32
C LYS A 200 -1.03 19.04 15.18
N ARG A 201 -1.28 18.60 13.96
CA ARG A 201 -2.13 17.43 13.72
C ARG A 201 -1.33 16.13 13.81
N PRO A 202 -1.94 15.06 14.34
CA PRO A 202 -1.34 13.74 14.28
C PRO A 202 -1.03 13.32 12.85
N ILE A 203 0.17 12.80 12.64
CA ILE A 203 0.58 12.24 11.34
C ILE A 203 0.11 10.80 11.24
N ILE A 204 -0.41 10.43 10.09
CA ILE A 204 -0.89 9.09 9.77
C ILE A 204 -0.05 8.54 8.64
N GLY A 205 0.46 7.32 8.81
CA GLY A 205 1.09 6.53 7.76
C GLY A 205 0.19 5.39 7.32
N VAL A 206 0.08 5.14 6.03
CA VAL A 206 -0.69 4.02 5.46
C VAL A 206 0.18 3.23 4.49
N ALA A 207 0.58 2.03 4.88
CA ALA A 207 1.25 1.08 4.01
C ALA A 207 0.19 0.29 3.23
N TRP A 208 0.20 0.42 1.90
CA TRP A 208 -0.81 -0.21 1.03
C TRP A 208 -0.45 -1.61 0.58
N ASP A 209 0.83 -1.88 0.52
CA ASP A 209 1.36 -3.09 -0.09
C ASP A 209 2.19 -3.88 0.93
N ASN A 210 2.15 -5.20 0.83
CA ASN A 210 2.97 -6.07 1.66
C ASN A 210 4.32 -6.31 0.95
N PRO A 211 5.47 -5.92 1.52
CA PRO A 211 6.78 -6.08 0.90
C PRO A 211 7.19 -7.54 0.69
N ASP A 212 6.59 -8.50 1.40
CA ASP A 212 6.83 -9.94 1.16
C ASP A 212 6.20 -10.43 -0.14
N VAL A 213 5.24 -9.67 -0.68
CA VAL A 213 4.47 -10.02 -1.88
C VAL A 213 4.76 -9.06 -3.03
N THR A 214 4.83 -7.77 -2.70
CA THR A 214 5.08 -6.67 -3.64
C THR A 214 6.58 -6.37 -3.71
N PRO A 215 7.17 -6.25 -4.91
CA PRO A 215 8.54 -5.77 -5.03
C PRO A 215 8.70 -4.44 -4.28
N VAL A 216 9.73 -4.35 -3.45
CA VAL A 216 9.92 -3.22 -2.53
C VAL A 216 9.94 -1.85 -3.23
N GLU A 217 10.48 -1.79 -4.45
CA GLU A 217 10.50 -0.59 -5.29
C GLU A 217 9.12 -0.19 -5.83
N LYS A 218 8.08 -1.01 -5.61
CA LYS A 218 6.69 -0.78 -6.03
C LYS A 218 5.73 -0.63 -4.86
N CYS A 219 6.22 -0.78 -3.64
CA CYS A 219 5.41 -0.59 -2.45
C CYS A 219 4.95 0.86 -2.33
N ARG A 220 3.65 1.04 -2.03
CA ARG A 220 3.03 2.37 -1.88
C ARG A 220 2.86 2.68 -0.40
N TYR A 221 3.24 3.87 -0.05
CA TYR A 221 3.05 4.41 1.28
C TYR A 221 2.47 5.81 1.21
N ASP A 222 1.45 6.08 1.98
CA ASP A 222 0.87 7.40 2.13
C ASP A 222 1.20 7.94 3.52
N ILE A 223 1.60 9.19 3.56
CA ILE A 223 1.80 9.92 4.82
C ILE A 223 0.97 11.19 4.78
N GLY A 224 0.23 11.46 5.83
CA GLY A 224 -0.74 12.55 5.83
C GLY A 224 -1.32 12.85 7.21
N ILE A 225 -2.44 13.53 7.19
CA ILE A 225 -3.20 13.94 8.37
C ILE A 225 -4.68 13.63 8.20
N LEU A 226 -5.41 13.46 9.29
CA LEU A 226 -6.87 13.43 9.28
C LEU A 226 -7.44 14.79 8.87
N VAL A 227 -8.46 14.75 8.01
CA VAL A 227 -9.16 15.96 7.55
C VAL A 227 -10.68 15.77 7.59
N LYS A 228 -11.39 16.89 7.61
CA LYS A 228 -12.86 16.93 7.48
C LYS A 228 -13.23 17.13 6.02
N SER A 229 -14.38 16.64 5.59
CA SER A 229 -14.84 16.65 4.19
C SER A 229 -15.00 18.05 3.59
N ASP A 230 -15.16 19.08 4.40
CA ASP A 230 -15.33 20.48 3.97
C ASP A 230 -14.07 21.34 4.21
N GLU A 231 -12.98 20.71 4.64
CA GLU A 231 -11.76 21.41 5.01
C GLU A 231 -10.92 21.78 3.79
N ARG A 232 -10.41 23.02 3.78
CA ARG A 232 -9.48 23.45 2.73
C ARG A 232 -8.10 22.83 2.93
N ILE A 233 -7.69 22.01 1.96
CA ILE A 233 -6.46 21.25 2.00
C ILE A 233 -5.39 21.93 1.12
N PRO A 234 -4.10 21.93 1.54
CA PRO A 234 -3.00 22.34 0.68
C PRO A 234 -2.99 21.62 -0.67
N GLU A 235 -2.77 22.35 -1.77
CA GLU A 235 -2.72 21.76 -3.11
C GLU A 235 -1.65 20.68 -3.30
N ALA A 236 -0.63 20.67 -2.43
CA ALA A 236 0.41 19.65 -2.42
C ALA A 236 -0.07 18.28 -1.94
N LEU A 237 -1.24 18.20 -1.29
CA LEU A 237 -1.79 16.97 -0.73
C LEU A 237 -2.92 16.43 -1.61
N SER A 238 -3.04 15.12 -1.64
CA SER A 238 -4.19 14.39 -2.18
C SER A 238 -5.17 14.05 -1.07
N ILE A 239 -6.45 13.85 -1.40
CA ILE A 239 -7.46 13.39 -0.45
C ILE A 239 -7.86 11.96 -0.82
N GLN A 240 -8.06 11.11 0.19
CA GLN A 240 -8.73 9.83 0.04
C GLN A 240 -9.49 9.46 1.30
N GLU A 241 -10.55 8.71 1.09
CA GLU A 241 -11.33 8.09 2.15
C GLU A 241 -10.76 6.72 2.49
N LEU A 242 -10.55 6.46 3.77
CA LEU A 242 -10.29 5.15 4.34
C LEU A 242 -11.63 4.54 4.78
N PRO A 243 -11.84 3.23 4.53
CA PRO A 243 -13.16 2.63 4.70
C PRO A 243 -13.59 2.54 6.16
N ALA A 244 -14.90 2.52 6.40
CA ALA A 244 -15.44 2.06 7.67
C ALA A 244 -15.17 0.56 7.86
N GLY A 245 -14.98 0.14 9.10
CA GLY A 245 -14.74 -1.26 9.42
C GLY A 245 -14.21 -1.48 10.81
N ASP A 246 -13.96 -2.74 11.14
CA ASP A 246 -13.30 -3.13 12.38
C ASP A 246 -11.79 -3.15 12.18
N TYR A 247 -11.09 -2.40 13.01
CA TYR A 247 -9.64 -2.24 12.98
C TYR A 247 -9.03 -2.92 14.21
N ALA A 248 -8.00 -3.70 13.99
CA ALA A 248 -7.13 -4.18 15.05
C ALA A 248 -6.14 -3.08 15.42
N VAL A 249 -6.21 -2.56 16.63
CA VAL A 249 -5.42 -1.41 17.07
C VAL A 249 -4.41 -1.86 18.13
N TYR A 250 -3.16 -1.55 17.90
CA TYR A 250 -2.08 -1.73 18.87
C TYR A 250 -1.49 -0.36 19.20
N HIS A 251 -1.40 -0.07 20.49
CA HIS A 251 -0.78 1.15 20.99
C HIS A 251 0.63 0.85 21.49
N CYS A 252 1.62 1.58 21.01
CA CYS A 252 2.98 1.52 21.50
C CYS A 252 3.53 2.91 21.74
N GLU A 253 4.40 3.04 22.74
CA GLU A 253 5.20 4.22 22.95
C GLU A 253 6.56 3.99 22.28
N VAL A 254 6.95 4.92 21.42
CA VAL A 254 8.23 4.91 20.73
C VAL A 254 9.06 6.05 21.31
N SER A 255 10.27 5.75 21.80
CA SER A 255 11.17 6.78 22.28
C SER A 255 11.80 7.55 21.11
N ASP A 256 12.17 8.83 21.34
CA ASP A 256 12.84 9.65 20.30
C ASP A 256 14.11 9.00 19.75
N ASN A 257 14.79 8.16 20.56
CA ASN A 257 15.96 7.39 20.12
C ASN A 257 15.61 6.21 19.18
N ASP A 258 14.37 5.75 19.15
CA ASP A 258 13.92 4.65 18.27
C ASP A 258 13.50 5.17 16.89
N LEU A 259 13.30 6.48 16.75
CA LEU A 259 13.01 7.14 15.48
C LEU A 259 14.29 7.47 14.68
N GLU A 260 15.46 7.46 15.34
CA GLU A 260 16.77 7.75 14.71
C GLU A 260 17.52 6.48 14.26
N ARG A 261 16.96 5.31 14.43
CA ARG A 261 17.52 4.02 14.01
C ARG A 261 16.62 3.34 12.99
#